data_1965c3293a139e8c6fdacd6cdc374dfd
#
_entry.id   1965c3293a139e8c6fdacd6cdc374dfd
#
_cell.length_a   1.000
_cell.length_b   1.000
_cell.length_c   1.000
_cell.angle_alpha   90.00
_cell.angle_beta   90.00
_cell.angle_gamma   90.00
#
_symmetry.space_group_name_H-M   'P 1'
#
loop_
_entity.id
_entity.type
_entity.pdbx_description
1 polymer ?
#
loop_
_entity_poly.entity_id
_entity_poly.type
_entity_poly.pdbx_seq_one_letter_code
_entity_poly.pdbx_strand_id
1 'polypeptide(L)'
;ICIRSGYHNYNLALISSLKISHGNTKTKAWLNGLKANLARKPQGNDRGQVKAIYSGLCDVSIGNTYYMGKMLDNPEQRGWANSVGIFFPNQNDRGTHMNVSGGAIIKTAKNVNEARRLLEFLSGDLAQFMYAQVNHEYPVKPGVQLSGIVKSFGSNQEGIKNGVFKKDKMSLAEIGQKRADAVKMLDEVGFDL
;
A
#
# COMPACT_ATOMS: atom_id res chain seq x y z
N ILE A 1 -17.56 0.84 1.39
CA ILE A 1 -16.09 0.80 1.43
C ILE A 1 -15.62 0.43 2.81
N CYS A 2 -14.57 -0.41 2.93
CA CYS A 2 -13.86 -0.69 4.18
C CYS A 2 -12.40 -0.23 4.07
N ILE A 3 -11.89 0.37 5.13
CA ILE A 3 -10.52 0.88 5.20
C ILE A 3 -10.00 0.80 6.64
N ARG A 4 -8.70 0.66 6.81
CA ARG A 4 -8.04 0.83 8.09
C ARG A 4 -7.94 2.32 8.45
N SER A 5 -7.59 2.64 9.71
CA SER A 5 -7.43 4.02 10.19
C SER A 5 -6.72 4.94 9.20
N GLY A 6 -7.27 6.13 8.99
CA GLY A 6 -6.65 7.18 8.20
C GLY A 6 -5.28 7.61 8.74
N TYR A 7 -5.08 7.52 10.05
CA TYR A 7 -3.82 7.86 10.73
C TYR A 7 -2.74 6.79 10.60
N HIS A 8 -3.05 5.63 10.01
CA HIS A 8 -2.01 4.65 9.74
C HIS A 8 -1.04 5.17 8.68
N ASN A 9 0.26 4.86 8.84
CA ASN A 9 1.33 5.38 7.98
C ASN A 9 1.06 5.19 6.48
N TYR A 10 0.44 4.08 6.07
CA TYR A 10 0.10 3.83 4.66
C TYR A 10 -0.92 4.83 4.13
N ASN A 11 -1.98 5.09 4.90
CA ASN A 11 -3.02 6.04 4.50
C ASN A 11 -2.55 7.49 4.61
N LEU A 12 -1.70 7.82 5.60
CA LEU A 12 -1.05 9.14 5.66
C LEU A 12 -0.19 9.40 4.42
N ALA A 13 0.56 8.39 3.96
CA ALA A 13 1.35 8.51 2.73
C ALA A 13 0.45 8.69 1.49
N LEU A 14 -0.65 7.94 1.39
CA LEU A 14 -1.63 8.08 0.31
C LEU A 14 -2.25 9.48 0.31
N ILE A 15 -2.73 9.97 1.47
CA ILE A 15 -3.34 11.30 1.59
C ILE A 15 -2.32 12.39 1.27
N SER A 16 -1.07 12.25 1.73
CA SER A 16 0.02 13.16 1.37
C SER A 16 0.24 13.22 -0.13
N SER A 17 0.25 12.06 -0.81
CA SER A 17 0.41 12.00 -2.27
C SER A 17 -0.76 12.65 -3.01
N LEU A 18 -1.98 12.49 -2.52
CA LEU A 18 -3.16 13.14 -3.07
C LEU A 18 -3.09 14.67 -2.90
N LYS A 19 -2.63 15.15 -1.74
CA LYS A 19 -2.43 16.58 -1.49
C LYS A 19 -1.40 17.21 -2.43
N ILE A 20 -0.32 16.50 -2.71
CA ILE A 20 0.70 16.97 -3.65
C ILE A 20 0.14 17.02 -5.07
N SER A 21 -0.55 15.95 -5.50
CA SER A 21 -1.06 15.83 -6.88
C SER A 21 -2.26 16.72 -7.18
N HIS A 22 -3.17 16.91 -6.21
CA HIS A 22 -4.48 17.49 -6.45
C HIS A 22 -4.78 18.74 -5.60
N GLY A 23 -3.89 19.07 -4.65
CA GLY A 23 -4.09 20.18 -3.71
C GLY A 23 -5.11 19.87 -2.61
N ASN A 24 -5.19 20.82 -1.66
CA ASN A 24 -5.98 20.64 -0.43
C ASN A 24 -7.48 20.46 -0.70
N THR A 25 -8.06 21.31 -1.55
CA THR A 25 -9.52 21.32 -1.78
C THR A 25 -10.01 20.01 -2.37
N LYS A 26 -9.36 19.51 -3.42
CA LYS A 26 -9.75 18.26 -4.06
C LYS A 26 -9.51 17.05 -3.16
N THR A 27 -8.40 17.03 -2.41
CA THR A 27 -8.10 15.95 -1.47
C THR A 27 -9.11 15.91 -0.32
N LYS A 28 -9.50 17.08 0.24
CA LYS A 28 -10.52 17.14 1.28
C LYS A 28 -11.89 16.69 0.77
N ALA A 29 -12.27 17.10 -0.44
CA ALA A 29 -13.49 16.60 -1.08
C ALA A 29 -13.48 15.08 -1.28
N TRP A 30 -12.35 14.52 -1.74
CA TRP A 30 -12.17 13.07 -1.87
C TRP A 30 -12.29 12.35 -0.53
N LEU A 31 -11.68 12.85 0.55
CA LEU A 31 -11.77 12.28 1.89
C LEU A 31 -13.20 12.30 2.43
N ASN A 32 -13.92 13.41 2.24
CA ASN A 32 -15.33 13.51 2.61
C ASN A 32 -16.19 12.50 1.83
N GLY A 33 -15.97 12.36 0.53
CA GLY A 33 -16.64 11.36 -0.30
C GLY A 33 -16.33 9.93 0.14
N LEU A 34 -15.06 9.65 0.46
CA LEU A 34 -14.64 8.35 0.99
C LEU A 34 -15.34 8.07 2.33
N LYS A 35 -15.32 9.02 3.27
CA LYS A 35 -15.98 8.92 4.58
C LYS A 35 -17.48 8.64 4.44
N ALA A 36 -18.17 9.36 3.56
CA ALA A 36 -19.61 9.19 3.33
C ALA A 36 -19.97 7.80 2.77
N ASN A 37 -19.03 7.10 2.16
CA ASN A 37 -19.21 5.76 1.59
C ASN A 37 -18.61 4.64 2.44
N LEU A 38 -18.18 4.91 3.66
CA LEU A 38 -17.69 3.88 4.58
C LEU A 38 -18.84 2.99 5.07
N ALA A 39 -18.68 1.68 4.96
CA ALA A 39 -19.62 0.70 5.53
C ALA A 39 -19.53 0.63 7.06
N ARG A 40 -18.41 1.06 7.63
CA ARG A 40 -18.15 1.12 9.07
C ARG A 40 -17.02 2.12 9.35
N LYS A 41 -16.85 2.51 10.62
CA LYS A 41 -15.68 3.29 11.07
C LYS A 41 -14.38 2.57 10.67
N PRO A 42 -13.34 3.33 10.22
CA PRO A 42 -12.02 2.77 9.92
C PRO A 42 -11.46 1.96 11.09
N GLN A 43 -11.04 0.72 10.83
CA GLN A 43 -10.53 -0.16 11.88
C GLN A 43 -9.73 -1.34 11.32
N GLY A 44 -9.02 -2.05 12.18
CA GLY A 44 -8.30 -3.27 11.84
C GLY A 44 -7.11 -3.04 10.91
N ASN A 45 -6.69 -4.08 10.22
CA ASN A 45 -5.61 -4.08 9.24
C ASN A 45 -6.14 -4.45 7.85
N ASP A 46 -5.26 -4.47 6.83
CA ASP A 46 -5.64 -4.75 5.44
C ASP A 46 -6.33 -6.11 5.27
N ARG A 47 -5.90 -7.15 6.00
CA ARG A 47 -6.55 -8.48 5.97
C ARG A 47 -7.97 -8.42 6.50
N GLY A 48 -8.20 -7.61 7.55
CA GLY A 48 -9.52 -7.38 8.13
C GLY A 48 -10.47 -6.68 7.14
N GLN A 49 -9.96 -5.86 6.22
CA GLN A 49 -10.77 -5.26 5.17
C GLN A 49 -11.19 -6.29 4.12
N VAL A 50 -10.26 -7.15 3.67
CA VAL A 50 -10.57 -8.24 2.74
C VAL A 50 -11.56 -9.23 3.36
N LYS A 51 -11.38 -9.59 4.65
CA LYS A 51 -12.35 -10.41 5.40
C LYS A 51 -13.74 -9.77 5.45
N ALA A 52 -13.80 -8.44 5.58
CA ALA A 52 -15.07 -7.71 5.59
C ALA A 52 -15.80 -7.76 4.24
N ILE A 53 -15.07 -7.72 3.12
CA ILE A 53 -15.63 -7.96 1.79
C ILE A 53 -16.14 -9.40 1.68
N TYR A 54 -15.34 -10.37 2.06
CA TYR A 54 -15.72 -11.79 2.05
C TYR A 54 -17.00 -12.06 2.85
N SER A 55 -17.23 -11.34 3.94
CA SER A 55 -18.44 -11.46 4.78
C SER A 55 -19.63 -10.62 4.29
N GLY A 56 -19.51 -9.92 3.16
CA GLY A 56 -20.57 -9.08 2.58
C GLY A 56 -20.80 -7.74 3.28
N LEU A 57 -19.88 -7.30 4.16
CA LEU A 57 -20.01 -6.02 4.86
C LEU A 57 -19.69 -4.82 3.96
N CYS A 58 -18.80 -4.98 3.00
CA CYS A 58 -18.41 -3.95 2.04
C CYS A 58 -17.99 -4.59 0.72
N ASP A 59 -18.00 -3.80 -0.37
CA ASP A 59 -17.69 -4.28 -1.72
C ASP A 59 -16.28 -3.92 -2.15
N VAL A 60 -15.70 -2.87 -1.56
CA VAL A 60 -14.39 -2.31 -1.94
C VAL A 60 -13.57 -2.02 -0.68
N SER A 61 -12.26 -2.25 -0.77
CA SER A 61 -11.31 -1.80 0.25
C SER A 61 -10.07 -1.16 -0.36
N ILE A 62 -9.41 -0.33 0.44
CA ILE A 62 -8.08 0.24 0.12
C ILE A 62 -7.06 -0.47 1.00
N GLY A 63 -6.03 -1.03 0.38
CA GLY A 63 -5.00 -1.80 1.09
C GLY A 63 -3.71 -1.96 0.29
N ASN A 64 -2.72 -2.59 0.91
CA ASN A 64 -1.44 -2.90 0.27
C ASN A 64 -1.44 -4.30 -0.31
N THR A 65 -0.87 -4.45 -1.49
CA THR A 65 -0.93 -5.66 -2.30
C THR A 65 -0.30 -6.89 -1.63
N TYR A 66 0.77 -6.72 -0.85
CA TYR A 66 1.48 -7.84 -0.24
C TYR A 66 0.62 -8.62 0.78
N TYR A 67 -0.36 -7.96 1.43
CA TYR A 67 -1.31 -8.67 2.31
C TYR A 67 -2.16 -9.67 1.53
N MET A 68 -2.51 -9.34 0.30
CA MET A 68 -3.24 -10.25 -0.59
C MET A 68 -2.42 -11.51 -0.86
N GLY A 69 -1.13 -11.35 -1.20
CA GLY A 69 -0.23 -12.49 -1.40
C GLY A 69 -0.11 -13.37 -0.16
N LYS A 70 0.07 -12.75 1.01
CA LYS A 70 0.14 -13.49 2.28
C LYS A 70 -1.15 -14.22 2.64
N MET A 71 -2.31 -13.69 2.30
CA MET A 71 -3.59 -14.37 2.50
C MET A 71 -3.78 -15.54 1.53
N LEU A 72 -3.33 -15.41 0.29
CA LEU A 72 -3.36 -16.50 -0.70
C LEU A 72 -2.48 -17.69 -0.27
N ASP A 73 -1.35 -17.43 0.38
CA ASP A 73 -0.48 -18.48 0.93
C ASP A 73 -1.03 -19.13 2.21
N ASN A 74 -1.88 -18.42 2.96
CA ASN A 74 -2.44 -18.93 4.21
C ASN A 74 -3.73 -19.69 3.96
N PRO A 75 -3.80 -21.03 4.25
CA PRO A 75 -5.00 -21.82 4.03
C PRO A 75 -6.26 -21.29 4.69
N GLU A 76 -6.15 -20.71 5.90
CA GLU A 76 -7.28 -20.15 6.66
C GLU A 76 -7.82 -18.85 6.07
N GLN A 77 -7.00 -18.10 5.35
CA GLN A 77 -7.31 -16.78 4.80
C GLN A 77 -7.50 -16.79 3.28
N ARG A 78 -7.12 -17.86 2.62
CA ARG A 78 -7.19 -18.01 1.16
C ARG A 78 -8.60 -17.80 0.62
N GLY A 79 -9.62 -18.26 1.35
CA GLY A 79 -11.02 -18.04 0.99
C GLY A 79 -11.37 -16.55 0.89
N TRP A 80 -10.85 -15.74 1.82
CA TRP A 80 -11.07 -14.28 1.78
C TRP A 80 -10.38 -13.66 0.57
N ALA A 81 -9.13 -14.03 0.32
CA ALA A 81 -8.35 -13.51 -0.80
C ALA A 81 -8.97 -13.87 -2.14
N ASN A 82 -9.49 -15.10 -2.30
CA ASN A 82 -10.12 -15.55 -3.54
C ASN A 82 -11.48 -14.86 -3.84
N SER A 83 -12.09 -14.18 -2.85
CA SER A 83 -13.34 -13.43 -3.05
C SER A 83 -13.15 -12.05 -3.64
N VAL A 84 -11.91 -11.56 -3.76
CA VAL A 84 -11.62 -10.21 -4.25
C VAL A 84 -10.55 -10.22 -5.34
N GLY A 85 -10.58 -9.20 -6.20
CA GLY A 85 -9.53 -8.90 -7.16
C GLY A 85 -8.74 -7.66 -6.77
N ILE A 86 -7.46 -7.60 -7.14
CA ILE A 86 -6.67 -6.37 -7.01
C ILE A 86 -6.93 -5.48 -8.23
N PHE A 87 -7.20 -4.21 -7.96
CA PHE A 87 -7.30 -3.15 -8.95
C PHE A 87 -6.21 -2.10 -8.72
N PHE A 88 -5.42 -1.81 -9.75
CA PHE A 88 -4.39 -0.78 -9.74
C PHE A 88 -4.96 0.54 -10.28
N PRO A 89 -5.20 1.55 -9.45
CA PRO A 89 -5.79 2.82 -9.90
C PRO A 89 -4.82 3.66 -10.73
N ASN A 90 -5.37 4.67 -11.43
CA ASN A 90 -4.65 5.72 -12.15
C ASN A 90 -3.72 5.22 -13.27
N GLN A 91 -4.02 4.10 -13.92
CA GLN A 91 -3.16 3.54 -14.98
C GLN A 91 -3.08 4.43 -16.21
N ASN A 92 -4.14 5.19 -16.53
CA ASN A 92 -4.19 6.17 -17.62
C ASN A 92 -3.75 7.58 -17.19
N ASP A 93 -3.33 7.75 -15.93
CA ASP A 93 -2.89 9.02 -15.36
C ASP A 93 -1.53 8.83 -14.68
N ARG A 94 -1.34 9.33 -13.46
CA ARG A 94 -0.07 9.35 -12.71
C ARG A 94 0.47 7.96 -12.33
N GLY A 95 -0.35 6.95 -12.34
CA GLY A 95 -0.01 5.60 -11.86
C GLY A 95 -0.46 5.34 -10.42
N THR A 96 -0.32 4.09 -9.99
CA THR A 96 -0.71 3.64 -8.65
C THR A 96 0.26 4.17 -7.59
N HIS A 97 -0.29 4.72 -6.49
CA HIS A 97 0.50 5.13 -5.32
C HIS A 97 1.36 3.98 -4.77
N MET A 98 2.60 4.30 -4.43
CA MET A 98 3.58 3.34 -3.92
C MET A 98 3.88 3.59 -2.44
N ASN A 99 3.67 2.56 -1.62
CA ASN A 99 4.27 2.47 -0.29
C ASN A 99 5.58 1.69 -0.38
N VAL A 100 6.60 2.12 0.36
CA VAL A 100 7.93 1.51 0.32
C VAL A 100 8.37 1.18 1.75
N SER A 101 8.87 -0.04 1.94
CA SER A 101 9.58 -0.43 3.15
C SER A 101 11.02 0.08 3.07
N GLY A 102 11.60 0.48 4.19
CA GLY A 102 12.95 1.01 4.22
C GLY A 102 13.66 0.70 5.52
N GLY A 103 14.97 0.84 5.52
CA GLY A 103 15.82 0.75 6.68
C GLY A 103 16.71 1.98 6.82
N ALA A 104 17.09 2.32 8.04
CA ALA A 104 18.01 3.42 8.31
C ALA A 104 18.99 3.06 9.45
N ILE A 105 20.19 3.62 9.38
CA ILE A 105 21.17 3.54 10.45
C ILE A 105 20.92 4.71 11.41
N ILE A 106 20.59 4.42 12.64
CA ILE A 106 20.38 5.46 13.67
C ILE A 106 21.70 6.15 14.04
N LYS A 107 21.60 7.42 14.44
CA LYS A 107 22.75 8.28 14.75
C LYS A 107 23.66 7.72 15.87
N THR A 108 23.07 6.94 16.77
CA THR A 108 23.73 6.32 17.93
C THR A 108 24.09 4.86 17.71
N ALA A 109 24.05 4.37 16.47
CA ALA A 109 24.41 2.98 16.18
C ALA A 109 25.86 2.70 16.56
N LYS A 110 26.08 1.60 17.30
CA LYS A 110 27.44 1.16 17.70
C LYS A 110 28.13 0.37 16.59
N ASN A 111 27.37 -0.38 15.80
CA ASN A 111 27.88 -1.30 14.77
C ASN A 111 27.49 -0.77 13.37
N VAL A 112 27.98 0.41 13.02
CA VAL A 112 27.61 1.12 11.75
C VAL A 112 28.02 0.33 10.51
N ASN A 113 29.18 -0.32 10.53
CA ASN A 113 29.67 -1.08 9.38
C ASN A 113 28.81 -2.33 9.13
N GLU A 114 28.44 -3.04 10.17
CA GLU A 114 27.56 -4.21 10.10
C GLU A 114 26.14 -3.81 9.64
N ALA A 115 25.63 -2.71 10.19
CA ALA A 115 24.35 -2.14 9.77
C ALA A 115 24.36 -1.75 8.28
N ARG A 116 25.44 -1.16 7.79
CA ARG A 116 25.60 -0.85 6.36
C ARG A 116 25.61 -2.12 5.51
N ARG A 117 26.40 -3.13 5.86
CA ARG A 117 26.43 -4.42 5.18
C ARG A 117 25.06 -5.08 5.13
N LEU A 118 24.29 -4.99 6.22
CA LEU A 118 22.90 -5.49 6.24
C LEU A 118 22.02 -4.73 5.24
N LEU A 119 22.07 -3.39 5.20
CA LEU A 119 21.28 -2.61 4.26
C LEU A 119 21.68 -2.88 2.79
N GLU A 120 22.97 -3.04 2.52
CA GLU A 120 23.48 -3.45 1.21
C GLU A 120 22.95 -4.84 0.81
N PHE A 121 22.98 -5.81 1.73
CA PHE A 121 22.41 -7.14 1.51
C PHE A 121 20.90 -7.05 1.24
N LEU A 122 20.14 -6.29 2.07
CA LEU A 122 18.69 -6.14 1.93
C LEU A 122 18.28 -5.49 0.60
N SER A 123 19.14 -4.66 0.00
CA SER A 123 18.93 -4.07 -1.32
C SER A 123 19.50 -4.91 -2.47
N GLY A 124 20.21 -5.99 -2.18
CA GLY A 124 20.82 -6.91 -3.15
C GLY A 124 19.82 -7.91 -3.76
N ASP A 125 20.26 -8.60 -4.82
CA ASP A 125 19.42 -9.52 -5.61
C ASP A 125 18.75 -10.59 -4.77
N LEU A 126 19.51 -11.26 -3.90
CA LEU A 126 19.00 -12.37 -3.09
C LEU A 126 17.89 -11.93 -2.12
N ALA A 127 18.13 -10.85 -1.37
CA ALA A 127 17.14 -10.36 -0.41
C ALA A 127 15.89 -9.82 -1.14
N GLN A 128 16.05 -9.10 -2.23
CA GLN A 128 14.92 -8.60 -3.03
C GLN A 128 14.13 -9.74 -3.68
N PHE A 129 14.79 -10.81 -4.10
CA PHE A 129 14.12 -12.03 -4.54
C PHE A 129 13.32 -12.68 -3.40
N MET A 130 13.90 -12.80 -2.21
CA MET A 130 13.20 -13.33 -1.03
C MET A 130 11.97 -12.48 -0.66
N TYR A 131 12.07 -11.14 -0.68
CA TYR A 131 10.91 -10.26 -0.49
C TYR A 131 9.81 -10.52 -1.52
N ALA A 132 10.18 -10.67 -2.79
CA ALA A 132 9.21 -10.94 -3.85
C ALA A 132 8.54 -12.31 -3.70
N GLN A 133 9.29 -13.36 -3.34
CA GLN A 133 8.79 -14.73 -3.26
C GLN A 133 8.02 -15.04 -1.97
N VAL A 134 8.50 -14.52 -0.81
CA VAL A 134 7.98 -14.89 0.51
C VAL A 134 7.02 -13.82 1.06
N ASN A 135 7.34 -12.54 0.84
CA ASN A 135 6.49 -11.44 1.30
C ASN A 135 5.50 -10.95 0.24
N HIS A 136 5.65 -11.38 -1.03
CA HIS A 136 4.83 -10.93 -2.16
C HIS A 136 4.89 -9.41 -2.37
N GLU A 137 6.03 -8.82 -2.02
CA GLU A 137 6.32 -7.41 -2.24
C GLU A 137 6.94 -7.20 -3.64
N TYR A 138 6.67 -6.05 -4.23
CA TYR A 138 7.36 -5.66 -5.45
C TYR A 138 8.80 -5.26 -5.12
N PRO A 139 9.81 -5.90 -5.73
CA PRO A 139 11.20 -5.57 -5.45
C PRO A 139 11.53 -4.15 -5.90
N VAL A 140 12.37 -3.46 -5.13
CA VAL A 140 12.88 -2.13 -5.50
C VAL A 140 14.03 -2.22 -6.49
N LYS A 141 14.70 -3.37 -6.55
CA LYS A 141 15.80 -3.62 -7.50
C LYS A 141 15.25 -4.07 -8.86
N PRO A 142 15.59 -3.40 -9.97
CA PRO A 142 15.18 -3.80 -11.30
C PRO A 142 15.67 -5.21 -11.68
N GLY A 143 14.88 -5.95 -12.45
CA GLY A 143 15.26 -7.27 -12.96
C GLY A 143 14.97 -8.44 -12.01
N VAL A 144 14.64 -8.19 -10.75
CA VAL A 144 14.28 -9.25 -9.81
C VAL A 144 12.90 -9.81 -10.16
N GLN A 145 12.78 -11.15 -10.21
CA GLN A 145 11.57 -11.83 -10.61
C GLN A 145 10.47 -11.74 -9.54
N LEU A 146 9.25 -11.44 -9.99
CA LEU A 146 8.05 -11.49 -9.16
C LEU A 146 7.63 -12.94 -8.89
N SER A 147 7.00 -13.20 -7.73
CA SER A 147 6.38 -14.49 -7.45
C SER A 147 5.20 -14.77 -8.39
N GLY A 148 4.81 -16.05 -8.51
CA GLY A 148 3.62 -16.44 -9.27
C GLY A 148 2.36 -15.73 -8.78
N ILE A 149 2.22 -15.55 -7.46
CA ILE A 149 1.12 -14.84 -6.84
C ILE A 149 1.11 -13.36 -7.25
N VAL A 150 2.24 -12.66 -7.16
CA VAL A 150 2.32 -11.24 -7.55
C VAL A 150 2.06 -11.06 -9.05
N LYS A 151 2.50 -12.01 -9.89
CA LYS A 151 2.18 -12.01 -11.33
C LYS A 151 0.70 -12.13 -11.64
N SER A 152 -0.11 -12.71 -10.74
CA SER A 152 -1.57 -12.80 -10.91
C SER A 152 -2.33 -11.53 -10.51
N PHE A 153 -1.68 -10.58 -9.83
CA PHE A 153 -2.34 -9.37 -9.39
C PHE A 153 -2.80 -8.51 -10.57
N GLY A 154 -4.05 -8.06 -10.52
CA GLY A 154 -4.64 -7.24 -11.57
C GLY A 154 -4.91 -7.99 -12.87
N SER A 155 -4.93 -9.33 -12.89
CA SER A 155 -5.13 -10.14 -14.10
C SER A 155 -6.46 -9.84 -14.83
N ASN A 156 -7.47 -9.35 -14.12
CA ASN A 156 -8.78 -8.98 -14.68
C ASN A 156 -8.86 -7.49 -15.07
N GLN A 157 -7.76 -6.74 -14.98
CA GLN A 157 -7.70 -5.33 -15.32
C GLN A 157 -6.99 -5.14 -16.67
N GLU A 158 -7.67 -4.44 -17.59
CA GLU A 158 -7.08 -4.09 -18.88
C GLU A 158 -5.76 -3.32 -18.72
N GLY A 159 -4.76 -3.67 -19.52
CA GLY A 159 -3.43 -3.06 -19.48
C GLY A 159 -2.48 -3.64 -18.43
N ILE A 160 -2.96 -4.48 -17.49
CA ILE A 160 -2.11 -5.15 -16.52
C ILE A 160 -1.73 -6.55 -17.02
N LYS A 161 -0.43 -6.80 -17.14
CA LYS A 161 0.10 -8.12 -17.53
C LYS A 161 1.17 -8.57 -16.53
N ASN A 162 1.06 -9.81 -16.06
CA ASN A 162 2.02 -10.40 -15.11
C ASN A 162 2.26 -9.54 -13.86
N GLY A 163 1.20 -8.91 -13.33
CA GLY A 163 1.31 -8.04 -12.15
C GLY A 163 2.04 -6.71 -12.39
N VAL A 164 2.40 -6.40 -13.63
CA VAL A 164 3.13 -5.17 -13.97
C VAL A 164 2.13 -4.03 -14.20
N PHE A 165 2.30 -2.94 -13.48
CA PHE A 165 1.45 -1.77 -13.53
C PHE A 165 2.27 -0.47 -13.57
N LYS A 166 1.65 0.63 -13.99
CA LYS A 166 2.25 1.96 -13.95
C LYS A 166 2.33 2.44 -12.51
N LYS A 167 3.56 2.66 -12.03
CA LYS A 167 3.85 3.16 -10.68
C LYS A 167 3.84 4.68 -10.67
N ASP A 168 3.27 5.28 -9.63
CA ASP A 168 3.44 6.71 -9.36
C ASP A 168 4.92 6.99 -9.04
N LYS A 169 5.47 8.02 -9.68
CA LYS A 169 6.88 8.43 -9.55
C LYS A 169 7.09 9.54 -8.51
N MET A 170 6.09 9.82 -7.69
CA MET A 170 6.17 10.89 -6.68
C MET A 170 7.32 10.63 -5.70
N SER A 171 8.01 11.68 -5.32
CA SER A 171 9.11 11.62 -4.37
C SER A 171 8.64 11.20 -2.98
N LEU A 172 9.24 10.15 -2.42
CA LEU A 172 8.96 9.70 -1.04
C LEU A 172 9.31 10.77 0.00
N ALA A 173 10.33 11.60 -0.28
CA ALA A 173 10.72 12.71 0.59
C ALA A 173 9.62 13.78 0.64
N GLU A 174 9.04 14.14 -0.51
CA GLU A 174 7.91 15.09 -0.57
C GLU A 174 6.67 14.54 0.14
N ILE A 175 6.35 13.25 -0.04
CA ILE A 175 5.27 12.57 0.68
C ILE A 175 5.50 12.68 2.20
N GLY A 176 6.73 12.41 2.66
CA GLY A 176 7.10 12.49 4.07
C GLY A 176 6.93 13.90 4.65
N GLN A 177 7.33 14.93 3.92
CA GLN A 177 7.16 16.34 4.32
C GLN A 177 5.69 16.75 4.49
N LYS A 178 4.77 16.13 3.76
CA LYS A 178 3.32 16.41 3.82
C LYS A 178 2.57 15.63 4.88
N ARG A 179 3.24 14.78 5.65
CA ARG A 179 2.61 13.91 6.65
C ARG A 179 1.82 14.69 7.71
N ALA A 180 2.38 15.76 8.27
CA ALA A 180 1.69 16.59 9.27
C ALA A 180 0.44 17.25 8.69
N ASP A 181 0.51 17.73 7.45
CA ASP A 181 -0.63 18.29 6.73
C ASP A 181 -1.74 17.26 6.48
N ALA A 182 -1.36 15.98 6.24
CA ALA A 182 -2.33 14.90 6.07
C ALA A 182 -3.06 14.59 7.38
N VAL A 183 -2.34 14.55 8.51
CA VAL A 183 -2.93 14.41 9.85
C VAL A 183 -3.96 15.51 10.11
N LYS A 184 -3.56 16.77 9.93
CA LYS A 184 -4.47 17.91 10.11
C LYS A 184 -5.73 17.80 9.26
N MET A 185 -5.60 17.36 8.02
CA MET A 185 -6.77 17.19 7.14
C MET A 185 -7.71 16.09 7.60
N LEU A 186 -7.17 14.98 8.13
CA LEU A 186 -7.98 13.90 8.73
C LEU A 186 -8.75 14.39 9.96
N ASP A 187 -8.12 15.23 10.82
CA ASP A 187 -8.76 15.85 11.98
C ASP A 187 -9.91 16.76 11.53
N GLU A 188 -9.67 17.62 10.53
CA GLU A 188 -10.68 18.54 9.98
C GLU A 188 -11.89 17.81 9.38
N VAL A 189 -11.68 16.63 8.78
CA VAL A 189 -12.74 15.80 8.20
C VAL A 189 -13.39 14.90 9.26
N GLY A 190 -12.71 14.67 10.40
CA GLY A 190 -13.12 13.70 11.42
C GLY A 190 -13.20 12.30 10.82
N PHE A 191 -12.18 11.87 10.08
CA PHE A 191 -12.25 10.70 9.21
C PHE A 191 -12.48 9.39 9.98
N ASP A 192 -11.82 9.20 11.12
CA ASP A 192 -11.91 8.00 11.96
C ASP A 192 -13.02 8.09 13.03
N LEU A 193 -13.84 9.16 13.05
CA LEU A 193 -14.89 9.43 14.05
C LEU A 193 -16.23 8.77 13.71
#